data_e88eab0610c917b74bd863d664c320e3
#
_entry.id   e88eab0610c917b74bd863d664c320e3
#
_cell.length_a   1.000
_cell.length_b   1.000
_cell.length_c   1.000
_cell.angle_alpha   90.00
_cell.angle_beta   90.00
_cell.angle_gamma   90.00
#
_symmetry.space_group_name_H-M   'P 1'
#
loop_
_entity.id
_entity.type
_entity.pdbx_description
1 polymer ?
#
loop_
_entity_poly.entity_id
_entity_poly.type
_entity_poly.pdbx_seq_one_letter_code
_entity_poly.pdbx_strand_id
1 'polypeptide(L)'
;MPVFMIVPTEDADRLERVVSKAFEPADRYILPGKQACFVKFNGTSQEIAQKLDLAGDQNKEDRPCPAVITLLSTYGGYAPTALWEWLNTRKEI
;
A
#
# COMPACT_ATOMS: atom_id res chain seq x y z
N MET A 1 -10.65 -3.98 -9.41
CA MET A 1 -9.21 -4.14 -9.17
C MET A 1 -8.96 -4.71 -7.79
N PRO A 2 -8.03 -5.62 -7.65
CA PRO A 2 -7.69 -6.13 -6.32
C PRO A 2 -7.12 -5.04 -5.42
N VAL A 3 -7.32 -5.20 -4.13
CA VAL A 3 -6.76 -4.33 -3.11
C VAL A 3 -5.69 -5.10 -2.35
N PHE A 4 -4.55 -4.48 -2.14
CA PHE A 4 -3.46 -5.06 -1.37
C PHE A 4 -3.22 -4.23 -0.12
N MET A 5 -2.86 -4.90 0.97
CA MET A 5 -2.43 -4.24 2.19
C MET A 5 -0.91 -4.32 2.28
N ILE A 6 -0.30 -3.19 2.60
CA ILE A 6 1.15 -3.10 2.73
C ILE A 6 1.46 -2.65 4.14
N VAL A 7 2.20 -3.50 4.87
CA VAL A 7 2.56 -3.24 6.26
C VAL A 7 4.07 -3.04 6.34
N PRO A 8 4.54 -1.86 6.76
CA PRO A 8 5.97 -1.65 6.91
C PRO A 8 6.51 -2.45 8.10
N THR A 9 7.66 -3.09 7.90
CA THR A 9 8.33 -3.78 9.00
C THR A 9 9.29 -2.86 9.72
N GLU A 10 9.68 -1.77 9.08
CA GLU A 10 10.45 -0.68 9.68
C GLU A 10 10.32 0.55 8.79
N ASP A 11 10.59 1.72 9.35
CA ASP A 11 10.60 2.99 8.62
C ASP A 11 9.29 3.27 7.85
N ALA A 12 8.21 3.45 8.62
CA ALA A 12 6.89 3.72 8.03
C ALA A 12 6.88 5.00 7.18
N ASP A 13 7.66 6.00 7.54
CA ASP A 13 7.71 7.25 6.78
C ASP A 13 8.29 7.02 5.39
N ARG A 14 9.28 6.16 5.29
CA ARG A 14 9.86 5.80 4.00
C ARG A 14 8.84 5.08 3.13
N LEU A 15 8.09 4.16 3.72
CA LEU A 15 7.04 3.46 2.98
C LEU A 15 6.00 4.45 2.45
N GLU A 16 5.58 5.39 3.28
CA GLU A 16 4.61 6.40 2.86
C GLU A 16 5.12 7.17 1.64
N ARG A 17 6.39 7.59 1.67
CA ARG A 17 6.96 8.33 0.55
C ARG A 17 6.99 7.49 -0.72
N VAL A 18 7.39 6.24 -0.60
CA VAL A 18 7.51 5.34 -1.76
C VAL A 18 6.14 5.03 -2.35
N VAL A 19 5.17 4.72 -1.50
CA VAL A 19 3.81 4.44 -1.96
C VAL A 19 3.21 5.68 -2.61
N SER A 20 3.46 6.85 -2.06
CA SER A 20 2.93 8.08 -2.63
C SER A 20 3.51 8.40 -4.00
N LYS A 21 4.73 7.95 -4.27
CA LYS A 21 5.32 8.09 -5.60
C LYS A 21 4.81 7.04 -6.58
N ALA A 22 4.60 5.83 -6.10
CA ALA A 22 4.27 4.69 -6.95
C ALA A 22 2.80 4.64 -7.35
N PHE A 23 1.92 5.16 -6.53
CA PHE A 23 0.47 5.07 -6.75
C PHE A 23 -0.17 6.45 -6.67
N GLU A 24 -1.17 6.66 -7.52
CA GLU A 24 -1.92 7.91 -7.51
C GLU A 24 -2.82 7.98 -6.26
N PRO A 25 -3.22 9.20 -5.84
CA PRO A 25 -4.05 9.36 -4.64
C PRO A 25 -5.33 8.52 -4.64
N ALA A 26 -5.95 8.34 -5.81
CA ALA A 26 -7.17 7.54 -5.90
C ALA A 26 -6.93 6.06 -5.68
N ASP A 27 -5.71 5.58 -5.90
CA ASP A 27 -5.36 4.17 -5.85
C ASP A 27 -4.63 3.78 -4.58
N ARG A 28 -4.52 4.68 -3.62
CA ARG A 28 -3.85 4.39 -2.37
C ARG A 28 -4.60 4.97 -1.19
N TYR A 29 -4.47 4.34 -0.05
CA TYR A 29 -5.00 4.84 1.22
C TYR A 29 -3.97 4.54 2.31
N ILE A 30 -3.47 5.58 2.95
CA ILE A 30 -2.47 5.45 4.02
C ILE A 30 -3.17 5.69 5.34
N LEU A 31 -3.09 4.71 6.25
CA LEU A 31 -3.73 4.85 7.56
C LEU A 31 -3.09 5.97 8.36
N PRO A 32 -3.88 6.70 9.15
CA PRO A 32 -3.32 7.61 10.14
C PRO A 32 -2.35 6.85 11.05
N GLY A 33 -1.18 7.42 11.30
CA GLY A 33 -0.13 6.72 12.05
C GLY A 33 0.78 5.88 11.19
N LYS A 34 0.46 5.72 9.92
CA LYS A 34 1.33 5.07 8.93
C LYS A 34 1.66 3.61 9.23
N GLN A 35 0.79 2.94 9.99
CA GLN A 35 1.03 1.54 10.36
C GLN A 35 0.77 0.58 9.22
N ALA A 36 -0.03 0.97 8.26
CA ALA A 36 -0.30 0.19 7.06
C ALA A 36 -0.84 1.11 5.98
N CYS A 37 -0.76 0.66 4.74
CA CYS A 37 -1.45 1.33 3.66
C CYS A 37 -2.10 0.30 2.75
N PHE A 38 -3.03 0.77 1.95
CA PHE A 38 -3.78 -0.06 1.02
C PHE A 38 -3.59 0.52 -0.37
N VAL A 39 -3.42 -0.35 -1.34
CA VAL A 39 -3.27 0.08 -2.73
C VAL A 39 -4.18 -0.76 -3.62
N LYS A 40 -4.63 -0.15 -4.67
CA LYS A 40 -5.43 -0.78 -5.69
C LYS A 40 -4.52 -1.06 -6.87
N PHE A 41 -4.40 -2.31 -7.24
CA PHE A 41 -3.46 -2.69 -8.29
C PHE A 41 -3.91 -3.96 -8.99
N ASN A 42 -3.84 -3.96 -10.30
CA ASN A 42 -4.20 -5.12 -11.10
C ASN A 42 -2.94 -5.92 -11.43
N GLY A 43 -2.56 -6.78 -10.51
CA GLY A 43 -1.34 -7.58 -10.66
C GLY A 43 -1.07 -8.39 -9.40
N THR A 44 0.17 -8.72 -9.16
CA THR A 44 0.60 -9.56 -8.04
C THR A 44 1.31 -8.75 -6.97
N SER A 45 1.44 -9.34 -5.77
CA SER A 45 2.20 -8.72 -4.70
C SER A 45 3.67 -8.52 -5.09
N GLN A 46 4.23 -9.44 -5.88
CA GLN A 46 5.61 -9.29 -6.34
C GLN A 46 5.77 -8.11 -7.30
N GLU A 47 4.78 -7.89 -8.15
CA GLU A 47 4.80 -6.71 -9.03
C GLU A 47 4.69 -5.42 -8.24
N ILE A 48 3.91 -5.41 -7.17
CA ILE A 48 3.85 -4.25 -6.28
C ILE A 48 5.22 -4.02 -5.63
N ALA A 49 5.86 -5.08 -5.15
CA ALA A 49 7.17 -4.96 -4.54
C ALA A 49 8.18 -4.36 -5.51
N GLN A 50 8.17 -4.78 -6.76
CA GLN A 50 9.04 -4.21 -7.77
C GLN A 50 8.73 -2.74 -8.04
N LYS A 51 7.46 -2.39 -8.07
CA LYS A 51 7.03 -1.02 -8.30
C LYS A 51 7.50 -0.11 -7.18
N LEU A 52 7.39 -0.58 -5.94
CA LEU A 52 7.87 0.18 -4.79
C LEU A 52 9.39 0.34 -4.80
N ASP A 53 10.11 -0.70 -5.20
CA ASP A 53 11.55 -0.64 -5.29
C ASP A 53 12.00 0.41 -6.31
N LEU A 54 11.35 0.43 -7.47
CA LEU A 54 11.68 1.39 -8.53
C LEU A 54 11.34 2.83 -8.12
N ALA A 55 10.31 3.01 -7.31
CA ALA A 55 9.91 4.34 -6.86
C ALA A 55 10.77 4.87 -5.73
N GLY A 56 11.54 4.00 -5.06
CA GLY A 56 12.38 4.38 -3.94
C GLY A 56 13.61 5.18 -4.38
N ASP A 57 14.28 5.74 -3.39
CA ASP A 57 15.52 6.45 -3.62
C ASP A 57 16.69 5.47 -3.61
N GLN A 58 16.99 4.92 -4.76
CA GLN A 58 18.01 3.87 -4.87
C GLN A 58 19.43 4.40 -4.74
N ASN A 59 19.60 5.71 -4.78
CA ASN A 59 20.92 6.29 -4.58
C ASN A 59 21.33 6.33 -3.12
N LYS A 60 20.36 6.28 -2.22
CA LYS A 60 20.61 6.37 -0.78
C LYS A 60 20.36 5.08 -0.05
N GLU A 61 19.61 4.17 -0.66
CA GLU A 61 19.15 2.97 -0.01
C GLU A 61 19.63 1.76 -0.79
N ASP A 62 20.33 0.87 -0.11
CA ASP A 62 20.86 -0.34 -0.74
C ASP A 62 19.83 -1.46 -0.89
N ARG A 63 18.65 -1.28 -0.33
CA ARG A 63 17.64 -2.32 -0.30
C ARG A 63 16.26 -1.72 -0.47
N PRO A 64 15.30 -2.53 -0.93
CA PRO A 64 13.91 -2.10 -1.02
C PRO A 64 13.35 -1.71 0.34
N CYS A 65 12.28 -0.93 0.33
CA CYS A 65 11.59 -0.57 1.56
C CYS A 65 11.05 -1.82 2.25
N PRO A 66 11.43 -2.07 3.51
CA PRO A 66 10.99 -3.28 4.21
C PRO A 66 9.50 -3.23 4.47
N ALA A 67 8.76 -4.16 3.89
CA ALA A 67 7.31 -4.23 4.05
C ALA A 67 6.80 -5.61 3.68
N VAL A 68 5.62 -5.95 4.19
CA VAL A 68 4.90 -7.16 3.81
C VAL A 68 3.69 -6.75 2.99
N ILE A 69 3.50 -7.38 1.85
CA ILE A 69 2.42 -7.08 0.93
C ILE A 69 1.49 -8.27 0.85
N THR A 70 0.21 -8.05 1.12
CA THR A 70 -0.80 -9.10 1.18
C THR A 70 -1.99 -8.75 0.32
N LEU A 71 -2.46 -9.71 -0.49
CA LEU A 71 -3.72 -9.54 -1.20
C LEU A 71 -4.88 -9.57 -0.21
N LEU A 72 -5.73 -8.57 -0.28
CA LEU A 72 -6.88 -8.46 0.61
C LEU A 72 -8.07 -9.15 -0.05
N SER A 73 -8.33 -10.40 0.34
CA SER A 73 -9.43 -11.19 -0.23
C SER A 73 -10.72 -11.03 0.56
N THR A 74 -10.62 -10.99 1.89
CA THR A 74 -11.74 -10.68 2.77
C THR A 74 -11.27 -9.73 3.85
N TYR A 75 -12.16 -8.90 4.35
CA TYR A 75 -11.80 -7.96 5.40
C TYR A 75 -13.01 -7.62 6.25
N GLY A 76 -12.72 -7.28 7.50
CA GLY A 76 -13.72 -6.90 8.49
C GLY A 76 -13.04 -6.35 9.71
N GLY A 77 -13.81 -5.99 10.72
CA GLY A 77 -13.28 -5.47 11.96
C GLY A 77 -13.66 -4.01 12.18
N TYR A 78 -12.85 -3.30 12.92
CA TYR A 78 -13.07 -1.90 13.26
C TYR A 78 -11.95 -1.04 12.69
N ALA A 79 -12.32 -0.02 11.96
CA ALA A 79 -11.36 0.87 11.33
C ALA A 79 -12.02 2.22 11.09
N PRO A 80 -11.24 3.26 10.73
CA PRO A 80 -11.82 4.56 10.40
C PRO A 80 -12.84 4.44 9.28
N THR A 81 -13.92 5.20 9.40
CA THR A 81 -14.98 5.19 8.38
C THR A 81 -14.46 5.51 6.99
N ALA A 82 -13.47 6.40 6.89
CA ALA A 82 -12.90 6.77 5.61
C ALA A 82 -12.27 5.57 4.90
N LEU A 83 -11.66 4.64 5.65
CA LEU A 83 -11.10 3.44 5.06
C LEU A 83 -12.19 2.57 4.46
N TRP A 84 -13.28 2.36 5.22
CA TRP A 84 -14.41 1.55 4.72
C TRP A 84 -15.03 2.15 3.47
N GLU A 85 -15.19 3.47 3.46
CA GLU A 85 -15.71 4.16 2.28
C GLU A 85 -14.80 3.97 1.08
N TRP A 86 -13.49 4.11 1.27
CA TRP A 86 -12.54 3.90 0.18
C TRP A 86 -12.58 2.49 -0.35
N LEU A 87 -12.62 1.48 0.55
CA LEU A 87 -12.71 0.08 0.15
C LEU A 87 -14.00 -0.21 -0.61
N ASN A 88 -15.13 0.34 -0.16
CA ASN A 88 -16.42 0.11 -0.81
C ASN A 88 -16.46 0.73 -2.21
N THR A 89 -15.92 1.92 -2.39
CA THR A 89 -15.91 2.55 -3.70
C THR A 89 -15.01 1.83 -4.70
N ARG A 90 -14.08 1.03 -4.20
CA ARG A 90 -13.13 0.28 -5.03
C ARG A 90 -13.55 -1.17 -5.24
N LYS A 91 -14.63 -1.57 -4.64
CA LYS A 91 -15.09 -2.95 -4.72
C LYS A 91 -15.50 -3.28 -6.14
N GLU A 92 -14.96 -4.34 -6.67
CA GLU A 92 -15.34 -4.86 -7.97
C GLU A 92 -16.53 -5.79 -7.80
N ILE A 93 -17.50 -5.61 -8.62
CA ILE A 93 -18.72 -6.42 -8.56
C ILE A 93 -18.84 -7.25 -9.81
#